data_b6a59d0d52bbe74c5a5429a0a656bfda
#
_entry.id   b6a59d0d52bbe74c5a5429a0a656bfda
#
_cell.length_a   1.000
_cell.length_b   1.000
_cell.length_c   1.000
_cell.angle_alpha   90.00
_cell.angle_beta   90.00
_cell.angle_gamma   90.00
#
_symmetry.space_group_name_H-M   'P 1'
#
loop_
_entity.id
_entity.type
_entity.pdbx_description
1 polymer ?
#
loop_
_entity_poly.entity_id
_entity_poly.type
_entity_poly.pdbx_seq_one_letter_code
_entity_poly.pdbx_strand_id
1 'polypeptide(L)'
;MYKIGLNRALMIANKMFEKLIYDISLSEGNSMTLLETASTLSGKVPKNTRVKDVVLLANLKNGYDYIFEKIKENNFYFDKETFCTENRLVASNDNFDNLGGFRQHNIRIVGAKHTGVAVPNLEKSFFEISNKYYDDKRVGIKIVDLFLDLCKNKYFGKGNTRTAQLMMCGLLVSEGYAPFSINFKDAEYSEALINFYDDENKRDIILKKLLNEQKEVTKSFLNKDELKIFKEKEI
;
A
#
# COMPACT_ATOMS: atom_id res chain seq x y z
N MET A 1 15.43 -4.31 -7.50
CA MET A 1 14.51 -3.24 -7.99
C MET A 1 15.32 -2.13 -8.65
N TYR A 2 14.78 -1.49 -9.69
CA TYR A 2 15.48 -0.46 -10.46
C TYR A 2 15.11 0.95 -9.97
N LYS A 3 16.11 1.71 -9.54
CA LYS A 3 15.94 3.07 -9.02
C LYS A 3 15.89 4.08 -10.18
N ILE A 4 14.82 4.86 -10.25
CA ILE A 4 14.54 5.84 -11.33
C ILE A 4 14.75 7.29 -10.88
N GLY A 5 15.00 7.50 -9.58
CA GLY A 5 15.17 8.81 -8.96
C GLY A 5 13.86 9.43 -8.49
N LEU A 6 13.94 10.29 -7.45
CA LEU A 6 12.78 10.87 -6.76
C LEU A 6 11.84 11.64 -7.70
N ASN A 7 12.36 12.56 -8.49
CA ASN A 7 11.53 13.41 -9.38
C ASN A 7 10.73 12.57 -10.38
N ARG A 8 11.35 11.52 -10.93
CA ARG A 8 10.67 10.62 -11.85
C ARG A 8 9.67 9.72 -11.15
N ALA A 9 9.98 9.25 -9.96
CA ALA A 9 9.06 8.47 -9.14
C ALA A 9 7.81 9.28 -8.78
N LEU A 10 7.96 10.56 -8.40
CA LEU A 10 6.85 11.50 -8.17
C LEU A 10 6.01 11.72 -9.45
N MET A 11 6.65 11.90 -10.59
CA MET A 11 5.94 12.06 -11.87
C MET A 11 5.12 10.81 -12.20
N ILE A 12 5.68 9.62 -12.00
CA ILE A 12 4.98 8.34 -12.22
C ILE A 12 3.82 8.18 -11.24
N ALA A 13 4.03 8.48 -9.96
CA ALA A 13 2.98 8.44 -8.95
C ALA A 13 1.78 9.31 -9.34
N ASN A 14 2.04 10.55 -9.79
CA ASN A 14 0.98 11.45 -10.28
C ASN A 14 0.25 10.88 -11.51
N LYS A 15 0.97 10.27 -12.45
CA LYS A 15 0.35 9.62 -13.63
C LYS A 15 -0.47 8.38 -13.29
N MET A 16 -0.11 7.71 -12.21
CA MET A 16 -0.78 6.50 -11.75
C MET A 16 -1.83 6.77 -10.68
N PHE A 17 -2.05 8.01 -10.28
CA PHE A 17 -2.88 8.38 -9.14
C PHE A 17 -4.26 7.69 -9.18
N GLU A 18 -5.02 7.87 -10.26
CA GLU A 18 -6.36 7.28 -10.39
C GLU A 18 -6.31 5.75 -10.35
N LYS A 19 -5.30 5.16 -10.99
CA LYS A 19 -5.11 3.70 -11.01
C LYS A 19 -4.76 3.17 -9.61
N LEU A 20 -3.86 3.84 -8.88
CA LEU A 20 -3.49 3.48 -7.51
C LEU A 20 -4.70 3.51 -6.59
N ILE A 21 -5.46 4.61 -6.60
CA ILE A 21 -6.68 4.75 -5.78
C ILE A 21 -7.73 3.72 -6.18
N TYR A 22 -7.94 3.50 -7.47
CA TYR A 22 -8.86 2.48 -7.98
C TYR A 22 -8.53 1.09 -7.44
N ASP A 23 -7.30 0.61 -7.66
CA ASP A 23 -6.89 -0.75 -7.26
C ASP A 23 -7.00 -0.94 -5.74
N ILE A 24 -6.56 0.05 -4.96
CA ILE A 24 -6.67 0.00 -3.50
C ILE A 24 -8.14 -0.06 -3.06
N SER A 25 -9.03 0.72 -3.71
CA SER A 25 -10.46 0.76 -3.38
C SER A 25 -11.20 -0.54 -3.68
N LEU A 26 -10.71 -1.30 -4.67
CA LEU A 26 -11.31 -2.60 -5.03
C LEU A 26 -11.28 -3.60 -3.87
N SER A 27 -10.23 -3.58 -3.03
CA SER A 27 -10.14 -4.44 -1.84
C SER A 27 -11.25 -4.19 -0.82
N GLU A 28 -11.84 -3.01 -0.83
CA GLU A 28 -12.96 -2.59 0.04
C GLU A 28 -14.33 -2.70 -0.64
N GLY A 29 -14.39 -3.31 -1.81
CA GLY A 29 -15.63 -3.55 -2.54
C GLY A 29 -16.16 -2.34 -3.30
N ASN A 30 -15.29 -1.41 -3.71
CA ASN A 30 -15.66 -0.38 -4.68
C ASN A 30 -16.27 -1.02 -5.92
N SER A 31 -17.40 -0.48 -6.38
CA SER A 31 -18.13 -0.98 -7.55
C SER A 31 -17.91 -0.15 -8.81
N MET A 32 -17.21 0.98 -8.71
CA MET A 32 -16.91 1.84 -9.86
C MET A 32 -15.88 1.18 -10.79
N THR A 33 -15.97 1.53 -12.05
CA THR A 33 -14.90 1.28 -13.03
C THR A 33 -13.74 2.26 -12.80
N LEU A 34 -12.60 2.04 -13.42
CA LEU A 34 -11.47 2.99 -13.38
C LEU A 34 -11.87 4.37 -13.91
N LEU A 35 -12.67 4.43 -14.98
CA LEU A 35 -13.13 5.71 -15.57
C LEU A 35 -14.06 6.46 -14.61
N GLU A 36 -15.00 5.78 -13.96
CA GLU A 36 -15.89 6.36 -12.95
C GLU A 36 -15.12 6.82 -11.72
N THR A 37 -14.10 6.06 -11.30
CA THR A 37 -13.19 6.45 -10.21
C THR A 37 -12.45 7.74 -10.57
N ALA A 38 -11.84 7.83 -11.74
CA ALA A 38 -11.15 9.03 -12.21
C ALA A 38 -12.11 10.24 -12.31
N SER A 39 -13.33 10.03 -12.82
CA SER A 39 -14.37 11.06 -12.86
C SER A 39 -14.73 11.57 -11.47
N THR A 40 -14.92 10.65 -10.51
CA THR A 40 -15.26 10.98 -9.12
C THR A 40 -14.12 11.74 -8.45
N LEU A 41 -12.88 11.31 -8.61
CA LEU A 41 -11.70 12.00 -8.07
C LEU A 41 -11.51 13.41 -8.64
N SER A 42 -12.00 13.66 -9.87
CA SER A 42 -12.04 15.00 -10.48
C SER A 42 -13.26 15.84 -10.09
N GLY A 43 -14.10 15.35 -9.18
CA GLY A 43 -15.30 16.05 -8.69
C GLY A 43 -16.58 15.81 -9.49
N LYS A 44 -16.56 14.90 -10.48
CA LYS A 44 -17.71 14.56 -11.32
C LYS A 44 -18.25 13.17 -10.97
N VAL A 45 -19.13 13.12 -9.97
CA VAL A 45 -19.70 11.85 -9.50
C VAL A 45 -20.72 11.31 -10.51
N PRO A 46 -20.54 10.08 -11.04
CA PRO A 46 -21.52 9.45 -11.94
C PRO A 46 -22.89 9.26 -11.27
N LYS A 47 -23.95 9.24 -12.07
CA LYS A 47 -25.30 8.92 -11.57
C LYS A 47 -25.33 7.50 -10.97
N ASN A 48 -26.14 7.30 -9.94
CA ASN A 48 -26.33 6.03 -9.23
C ASN A 48 -25.08 5.50 -8.51
N THR A 49 -24.06 6.33 -8.28
CA THR A 49 -22.90 5.98 -7.48
C THR A 49 -23.29 5.80 -6.02
N ARG A 50 -22.79 4.73 -5.38
CA ARG A 50 -23.01 4.52 -3.94
C ARG A 50 -22.21 5.56 -3.14
N VAL A 51 -22.85 6.23 -2.19
CA VAL A 51 -22.21 7.23 -1.31
C VAL A 51 -20.96 6.67 -0.64
N LYS A 52 -21.01 5.41 -0.18
CA LYS A 52 -19.85 4.75 0.45
C LYS A 52 -18.63 4.66 -0.47
N ASP A 53 -18.83 4.49 -1.79
CA ASP A 53 -17.71 4.42 -2.75
C ASP A 53 -17.09 5.81 -2.94
N VAL A 54 -17.90 6.87 -3.00
CA VAL A 54 -17.42 8.27 -3.08
C VAL A 54 -16.58 8.61 -1.83
N VAL A 55 -17.11 8.27 -0.66
CA VAL A 55 -16.41 8.49 0.62
C VAL A 55 -15.11 7.71 0.69
N LEU A 56 -15.10 6.45 0.26
CA LEU A 56 -13.89 5.62 0.21
C LEU A 56 -12.82 6.26 -0.67
N LEU A 57 -13.19 6.74 -1.87
CA LEU A 57 -12.24 7.38 -2.79
C LEU A 57 -11.72 8.71 -2.22
N ALA A 58 -12.58 9.51 -1.58
CA ALA A 58 -12.16 10.75 -0.91
C ALA A 58 -11.16 10.48 0.21
N ASN A 59 -11.39 9.46 1.03
CA ASN A 59 -10.48 9.07 2.10
C ASN A 59 -9.13 8.59 1.57
N LEU A 60 -9.13 7.76 0.53
CA LEU A 60 -7.91 7.29 -0.11
C LEU A 60 -7.12 8.45 -0.74
N LYS A 61 -7.84 9.41 -1.36
CA LYS A 61 -7.22 10.63 -1.88
C LYS A 61 -6.57 11.44 -0.76
N ASN A 62 -7.24 11.62 0.38
CA ASN A 62 -6.67 12.35 1.52
C ASN A 62 -5.40 11.70 2.06
N GLY A 63 -5.38 10.36 2.17
CA GLY A 63 -4.17 9.62 2.53
C GLY A 63 -3.06 9.79 1.50
N TYR A 64 -3.38 9.65 0.21
CA TYR A 64 -2.42 9.89 -0.86
C TYR A 64 -1.83 11.31 -0.77
N ASP A 65 -2.66 12.33 -0.69
CA ASP A 65 -2.22 13.73 -0.64
C ASP A 65 -1.31 13.96 0.57
N TYR A 66 -1.67 13.46 1.76
CA TYR A 66 -0.86 13.54 2.98
C TYR A 66 0.55 12.97 2.80
N ILE A 67 0.66 11.75 2.28
CA ILE A 67 1.95 11.09 2.04
C ILE A 67 2.79 11.89 1.02
N PHE A 68 2.18 12.28 -0.09
CA PHE A 68 2.92 12.92 -1.18
C PHE A 68 3.30 14.38 -0.88
N GLU A 69 2.54 15.07 -0.04
CA GLU A 69 2.96 16.37 0.52
C GLU A 69 4.19 16.21 1.42
N LYS A 70 4.17 15.26 2.36
CA LYS A 70 5.33 14.96 3.20
C LYS A 70 6.58 14.57 2.40
N ILE A 71 6.43 13.82 1.31
CA ILE A 71 7.56 13.48 0.42
C ILE A 71 8.14 14.75 -0.23
N LYS A 72 7.30 15.64 -0.74
CA LYS A 72 7.73 16.91 -1.35
C LYS A 72 8.46 17.81 -0.35
N GLU A 73 8.04 17.77 0.92
CA GLU A 73 8.66 18.50 2.02
C GLU A 73 9.92 17.82 2.57
N ASN A 74 10.32 16.66 2.02
CA ASN A 74 11.40 15.81 2.51
C ASN A 74 11.23 15.41 3.98
N ASN A 75 10.00 15.18 4.40
CA ASN A 75 9.59 14.85 5.77
C ASN A 75 8.67 13.61 5.84
N PHE A 76 8.93 12.62 4.99
CA PHE A 76 8.19 11.37 4.97
C PHE A 76 9.05 10.22 5.50
N TYR A 77 8.64 9.63 6.60
CA TYR A 77 9.32 8.52 7.28
C TYR A 77 8.32 7.43 7.66
N PHE A 78 8.82 6.19 7.77
CA PHE A 78 8.06 5.10 8.38
C PHE A 78 8.19 5.18 9.91
N ASP A 79 7.26 5.84 10.55
CA ASP A 79 7.13 5.90 12.00
C ASP A 79 5.67 5.68 12.42
N LYS A 80 5.45 5.53 13.72
CA LYS A 80 4.11 5.26 14.26
C LYS A 80 3.15 6.42 14.03
N GLU A 81 3.62 7.67 14.14
CA GLU A 81 2.78 8.85 13.95
C GLU A 81 2.29 8.95 12.52
N THR A 82 3.19 8.82 11.55
CA THR A 82 2.86 8.80 10.12
C THR A 82 1.92 7.65 9.78
N PHE A 83 2.19 6.44 10.28
CA PHE A 83 1.37 5.25 10.04
C PHE A 83 -0.04 5.37 10.64
N CYS A 84 -0.16 5.91 11.86
CA CYS A 84 -1.44 6.14 12.54
C CYS A 84 -2.23 7.27 11.86
N THR A 85 -1.57 8.34 11.45
CA THR A 85 -2.22 9.47 10.74
C THR A 85 -2.74 9.00 9.39
N GLU A 86 -1.96 8.24 8.64
CA GLU A 86 -2.40 7.64 7.37
C GLU A 86 -3.65 6.77 7.57
N ASN A 87 -3.66 5.90 8.57
CA ASN A 87 -4.84 5.09 8.87
C ASN A 87 -6.07 5.94 9.20
N ARG A 88 -5.91 7.01 9.99
CA ARG A 88 -7.01 7.92 10.34
C ARG A 88 -7.64 8.56 9.10
N LEU A 89 -6.82 8.90 8.10
CA LEU A 89 -7.29 9.48 6.85
C LEU A 89 -8.03 8.46 5.98
N VAL A 90 -7.44 7.30 5.73
CA VAL A 90 -8.02 6.30 4.82
C VAL A 90 -9.23 5.56 5.41
N ALA A 91 -9.41 5.57 6.71
CA ALA A 91 -10.51 4.90 7.42
C ALA A 91 -11.48 5.88 8.10
N SER A 92 -11.43 7.19 7.79
CA SER A 92 -12.13 8.24 8.54
C SER A 92 -13.64 8.08 8.66
N ASN A 93 -14.27 7.37 7.73
CA ASN A 93 -15.70 7.09 7.75
C ASN A 93 -16.03 5.62 8.06
N ASP A 94 -15.04 4.82 8.43
CA ASP A 94 -15.29 3.49 8.93
C ASP A 94 -15.85 3.61 10.34
N ASN A 95 -17.00 2.97 10.59
CA ASN A 95 -17.63 2.97 11.92
C ASN A 95 -16.81 2.07 12.86
N PHE A 96 -15.77 2.63 13.44
CA PHE A 96 -14.87 1.94 14.35
C PHE A 96 -14.29 2.90 15.39
N ASP A 97 -14.23 2.44 16.63
CA ASP A 97 -13.60 3.20 17.71
C ASP A 97 -12.08 3.26 17.50
N ASN A 98 -11.46 4.36 17.93
CA ASN A 98 -10.01 4.55 17.90
C ASN A 98 -9.38 4.57 16.49
N LEU A 99 -9.98 5.30 15.55
CA LEU A 99 -9.40 5.53 14.21
C LEU A 99 -8.02 6.18 14.32
N GLY A 100 -7.03 5.59 13.63
CA GLY A 100 -5.65 6.04 13.68
C GLY A 100 -4.91 5.65 14.96
N GLY A 101 -5.52 4.90 15.86
CA GLY A 101 -4.86 4.24 16.98
C GLY A 101 -4.78 2.73 16.78
N PHE A 102 -3.83 2.06 17.43
CA PHE A 102 -3.80 0.61 17.40
C PHE A 102 -5.05 0.03 18.05
N ARG A 103 -5.57 -1.03 17.45
CA ARG A 103 -6.81 -1.69 17.89
C ARG A 103 -6.74 -2.17 19.33
N GLN A 104 -7.87 -2.15 19.99
CA GLN A 104 -8.03 -2.62 21.37
C GLN A 104 -8.67 -4.01 21.47
N HIS A 105 -9.07 -4.59 20.34
CA HIS A 105 -9.71 -5.90 20.27
C HIS A 105 -9.00 -6.80 19.26
N ASN A 106 -9.03 -8.11 19.52
CA ASN A 106 -8.57 -9.09 18.54
C ASN A 106 -9.52 -9.11 17.35
N ILE A 107 -8.97 -9.38 16.18
CA ILE A 107 -9.71 -9.42 14.91
C ILE A 107 -9.58 -10.80 14.28
N ARG A 108 -10.46 -11.08 13.32
CA ARG A 108 -10.34 -12.22 12.42
C ARG A 108 -10.06 -11.74 11.01
N ILE A 109 -9.20 -12.47 10.31
CA ILE A 109 -8.93 -12.23 8.90
C ILE A 109 -9.76 -13.23 8.10
N VAL A 110 -10.64 -12.71 7.25
CA VAL A 110 -11.51 -13.57 6.44
C VAL A 110 -10.65 -14.45 5.53
N GLY A 111 -10.91 -15.76 5.56
CA GLY A 111 -10.19 -16.73 4.74
C GLY A 111 -8.87 -17.24 5.35
N ALA A 112 -8.37 -16.63 6.43
CA ALA A 112 -7.13 -17.05 7.10
C ALA A 112 -7.38 -17.66 8.47
N LYS A 113 -6.49 -18.54 8.93
CA LYS A 113 -6.41 -19.02 10.32
C LYS A 113 -5.73 -17.98 11.20
N HIS A 114 -4.78 -17.24 10.64
CA HIS A 114 -4.06 -16.17 11.31
C HIS A 114 -5.01 -15.02 11.72
N THR A 115 -4.81 -14.45 12.91
CA THR A 115 -5.67 -13.41 13.50
C THR A 115 -4.97 -12.05 13.68
N GLY A 116 -3.80 -11.88 13.07
CA GLY A 116 -2.96 -10.71 13.35
C GLY A 116 -2.22 -10.85 14.70
N VAL A 117 -1.45 -9.84 15.06
CA VAL A 117 -0.72 -9.78 16.34
C VAL A 117 -1.72 -9.62 17.49
N ALA A 118 -1.51 -10.33 18.61
CA ALA A 118 -2.34 -10.14 19.81
C ALA A 118 -2.24 -8.71 20.35
N VAL A 119 -3.35 -8.15 20.82
CA VAL A 119 -3.46 -6.74 21.28
C VAL A 119 -2.34 -6.34 22.23
N PRO A 120 -1.97 -7.09 23.28
CA PRO A 120 -0.90 -6.68 24.20
C PRO A 120 0.47 -6.55 23.55
N ASN A 121 0.67 -7.14 22.37
CA ASN A 121 1.94 -7.18 21.67
C ASN A 121 2.03 -6.20 20.49
N LEU A 122 1.00 -5.40 20.21
CA LEU A 122 0.96 -4.53 19.03
C LEU A 122 2.10 -3.50 19.03
N GLU A 123 2.34 -2.83 20.15
CA GLU A 123 3.42 -1.85 20.28
C GLU A 123 4.79 -2.49 20.10
N LYS A 124 5.03 -3.62 20.78
CA LYS A 124 6.28 -4.37 20.65
C LYS A 124 6.50 -4.84 19.22
N SER A 125 5.48 -5.41 18.60
CA SER A 125 5.54 -5.88 17.21
C SER A 125 5.82 -4.74 16.23
N PHE A 126 5.21 -3.56 16.42
CA PHE A 126 5.48 -2.41 15.57
C PHE A 126 6.93 -1.94 15.71
N PHE A 127 7.45 -1.89 16.93
CA PHE A 127 8.86 -1.56 17.18
C PHE A 127 9.82 -2.55 16.50
N GLU A 128 9.52 -3.86 16.59
CA GLU A 128 10.33 -4.92 15.97
C GLU A 128 10.37 -4.79 14.44
N ILE A 129 9.22 -4.58 13.77
CA ILE A 129 9.20 -4.42 12.31
C ILE A 129 9.84 -3.10 11.87
N SER A 130 9.74 -2.04 12.68
CA SER A 130 10.40 -0.77 12.40
C SER A 130 11.92 -0.92 12.44
N ASN A 131 12.46 -1.58 13.46
CA ASN A 131 13.89 -1.87 13.55
C ASN A 131 14.35 -2.74 12.38
N LYS A 132 13.63 -3.82 12.08
CA LYS A 132 13.90 -4.68 10.91
C LYS A 132 13.95 -3.86 9.62
N TYR A 133 13.01 -2.94 9.42
CA TYR A 133 12.95 -2.08 8.24
C TYR A 133 14.16 -1.15 8.15
N TYR A 134 14.54 -0.49 9.25
CA TYR A 134 15.68 0.45 9.25
C TYR A 134 17.03 -0.23 9.16
N ASP A 135 17.17 -1.43 9.70
CA ASP A 135 18.41 -2.22 9.67
C ASP A 135 18.64 -2.92 8.32
N ASP A 136 17.58 -3.22 7.56
CA ASP A 136 17.69 -3.91 6.26
C ASP A 136 18.32 -3.01 5.19
N LYS A 137 19.41 -3.47 4.58
CA LYS A 137 20.15 -2.74 3.54
C LYS A 137 19.54 -2.90 2.12
N ARG A 138 18.58 -3.80 1.93
CA ARG A 138 17.94 -4.09 0.64
C ARG A 138 16.84 -3.05 0.32
N VAL A 139 17.22 -1.79 0.12
CA VAL A 139 16.32 -0.60 0.17
C VAL A 139 14.95 -0.80 -0.47
N GLY A 140 14.85 -1.21 -1.72
CA GLY A 140 13.56 -1.39 -2.38
C GLY A 140 12.79 -2.63 -1.89
N ILE A 141 13.51 -3.74 -1.65
CA ILE A 141 12.92 -5.02 -1.22
C ILE A 141 12.34 -4.90 0.18
N LYS A 142 13.05 -4.24 1.10
CA LYS A 142 12.57 -4.05 2.49
C LYS A 142 11.24 -3.29 2.58
N ILE A 143 10.94 -2.41 1.62
CA ILE A 143 9.67 -1.68 1.58
C ILE A 143 8.51 -2.63 1.28
N VAL A 144 8.69 -3.52 0.30
CA VAL A 144 7.69 -4.52 -0.05
C VAL A 144 7.56 -5.58 1.05
N ASP A 145 8.66 -5.95 1.69
CA ASP A 145 8.67 -6.87 2.84
C ASP A 145 7.95 -6.25 4.05
N LEU A 146 8.19 -4.96 4.33
CA LEU A 146 7.45 -4.21 5.35
C LEU A 146 5.95 -4.19 5.07
N PHE A 147 5.54 -3.97 3.82
CA PHE A 147 4.12 -4.03 3.44
C PHE A 147 3.49 -5.37 3.84
N LEU A 148 4.19 -6.48 3.63
CA LEU A 148 3.71 -7.81 4.03
C LEU A 148 3.57 -7.93 5.55
N ASP A 149 4.53 -7.42 6.33
CA ASP A 149 4.46 -7.39 7.79
C ASP A 149 3.28 -6.54 8.28
N LEU A 150 3.05 -5.35 7.70
CA LEU A 150 1.91 -4.49 8.04
C LEU A 150 0.57 -5.17 7.73
N CYS A 151 0.47 -5.84 6.60
CA CYS A 151 -0.72 -6.59 6.21
C CYS A 151 -1.01 -7.78 7.13
N LYS A 152 0.02 -8.52 7.55
CA LYS A 152 -0.11 -9.69 8.42
C LYS A 152 -0.46 -9.30 9.86
N ASN A 153 0.21 -8.30 10.40
CA ASN A 153 0.10 -7.92 11.81
C ASN A 153 -1.24 -7.24 12.14
N LYS A 154 -1.85 -6.53 11.17
CA LYS A 154 -3.19 -5.91 11.35
C LYS A 154 -3.25 -5.00 12.57
N TYR A 155 -2.54 -3.90 12.57
CA TYR A 155 -2.44 -2.97 13.71
C TYR A 155 -3.74 -2.23 14.04
N PHE A 156 -4.60 -2.00 13.06
CA PHE A 156 -5.83 -1.21 13.20
C PHE A 156 -7.08 -2.07 13.16
N GLY A 157 -8.18 -1.55 13.67
CA GLY A 157 -9.49 -2.17 13.55
C GLY A 157 -10.01 -2.19 12.10
N LYS A 158 -9.69 -1.17 11.31
CA LYS A 158 -10.08 -1.01 9.90
C LYS A 158 -8.95 -0.38 9.09
N GLY A 159 -9.04 -0.47 7.77
CA GLY A 159 -8.12 0.22 6.86
C GLY A 159 -6.71 -0.35 6.75
N ASN A 160 -6.38 -1.47 7.41
CA ASN A 160 -5.01 -2.01 7.45
C ASN A 160 -4.37 -2.15 6.07
N THR A 161 -5.05 -2.77 5.11
CA THR A 161 -4.51 -3.01 3.77
C THR A 161 -4.37 -1.72 2.96
N ARG A 162 -5.35 -0.80 3.08
CA ARG A 162 -5.32 0.52 2.44
C ARG A 162 -4.12 1.33 2.93
N THR A 163 -3.99 1.45 4.26
CA THR A 163 -2.86 2.14 4.90
C THR A 163 -1.52 1.52 4.48
N ALA A 164 -1.39 0.19 4.54
CA ALA A 164 -0.15 -0.49 4.17
C ALA A 164 0.21 -0.27 2.68
N GLN A 165 -0.75 -0.26 1.76
CA GLN A 165 -0.49 -0.01 0.34
C GLN A 165 -0.03 1.43 0.08
N LEU A 166 -0.69 2.44 0.67
CA LEU A 166 -0.29 3.84 0.51
C LEU A 166 1.07 4.12 1.15
N MET A 167 1.33 3.55 2.35
CA MET A 167 2.67 3.61 2.97
C MET A 167 3.74 2.99 2.06
N MET A 168 3.49 1.81 1.48
CA MET A 168 4.41 1.18 0.53
C MET A 168 4.67 2.08 -0.69
N CYS A 169 3.61 2.63 -1.28
CA CYS A 169 3.74 3.55 -2.42
C CYS A 169 4.59 4.78 -2.07
N GLY A 170 4.31 5.40 -0.93
CA GLY A 170 5.08 6.56 -0.46
C GLY A 170 6.55 6.25 -0.22
N LEU A 171 6.85 5.14 0.47
CA LEU A 171 8.22 4.71 0.74
C LEU A 171 8.98 4.35 -0.54
N LEU A 172 8.33 3.72 -1.52
CA LEU A 172 8.94 3.46 -2.82
C LEU A 172 9.30 4.77 -3.53
N VAL A 173 8.37 5.72 -3.56
CA VAL A 173 8.60 7.01 -4.23
C VAL A 173 9.68 7.82 -3.52
N SER A 174 9.66 7.91 -2.20
CA SER A 174 10.69 8.63 -1.42
C SER A 174 12.09 8.09 -1.66
N GLU A 175 12.21 6.78 -1.89
CA GLU A 175 13.48 6.11 -2.22
C GLU A 175 13.81 6.12 -3.73
N GLY A 176 12.97 6.74 -4.55
CA GLY A 176 13.18 6.89 -5.99
C GLY A 176 12.85 5.64 -6.82
N TYR A 177 11.90 4.82 -6.38
CA TYR A 177 11.33 3.69 -7.12
C TYR A 177 9.93 4.02 -7.65
N ALA A 178 9.53 3.41 -8.75
CA ALA A 178 8.15 3.53 -9.23
C ALA A 178 7.18 2.90 -8.21
N PRO A 179 6.09 3.59 -7.83
CA PRO A 179 5.04 2.99 -7.02
C PRO A 179 4.24 1.99 -7.84
N PHE A 180 3.56 1.09 -7.17
CA PHE A 180 2.59 0.17 -7.77
C PHE A 180 1.46 -0.13 -6.78
N SER A 181 0.33 -0.58 -7.29
CA SER A 181 -0.82 -1.00 -6.50
C SER A 181 -1.11 -2.47 -6.72
N ILE A 182 -1.80 -3.07 -5.76
CA ILE A 182 -2.19 -4.47 -5.78
C ILE A 182 -3.71 -4.54 -5.83
N ASN A 183 -4.24 -5.18 -6.87
CA ASN A 183 -5.65 -5.48 -6.94
C ASN A 183 -5.95 -6.79 -6.19
N PHE A 184 -6.39 -6.70 -4.95
CA PHE A 184 -6.75 -7.87 -4.15
C PHE A 184 -8.10 -8.52 -4.53
N LYS A 185 -8.81 -8.04 -5.55
CA LYS A 185 -9.87 -8.82 -6.20
C LYS A 185 -9.32 -9.90 -7.12
N ASP A 186 -8.05 -9.78 -7.53
CA ASP A 186 -7.35 -10.84 -8.20
C ASP A 186 -7.14 -12.01 -7.23
N ALA A 187 -7.73 -13.17 -7.56
CA ALA A 187 -7.70 -14.35 -6.71
C ALA A 187 -6.27 -14.83 -6.41
N GLU A 188 -5.36 -14.70 -7.36
CA GLU A 188 -3.97 -15.09 -7.19
C GLU A 188 -3.24 -14.28 -6.09
N TYR A 189 -3.49 -12.95 -6.01
CA TYR A 189 -2.89 -12.12 -4.96
C TYR A 189 -3.53 -12.38 -3.61
N SER A 190 -4.86 -12.48 -3.54
CA SER A 190 -5.55 -12.71 -2.29
C SER A 190 -5.24 -14.09 -1.71
N GLU A 191 -5.18 -15.13 -2.53
CA GLU A 191 -4.80 -16.48 -2.11
C GLU A 191 -3.34 -16.54 -1.63
N ALA A 192 -2.40 -15.96 -2.38
CA ALA A 192 -1.00 -15.92 -1.99
C ALA A 192 -0.80 -15.16 -0.67
N LEU A 193 -1.54 -14.08 -0.43
CA LEU A 193 -1.49 -13.31 0.80
C LEU A 193 -2.06 -14.09 1.98
N ILE A 194 -3.20 -14.78 1.82
CA ILE A 194 -3.79 -15.64 2.84
C ILE A 194 -2.86 -16.80 3.20
N ASN A 195 -2.29 -17.47 2.19
CA ASN A 195 -1.32 -18.54 2.40
C ASN A 195 -0.09 -18.05 3.20
N PHE A 196 0.40 -16.86 2.91
CA PHE A 196 1.48 -16.23 3.68
C PHE A 196 1.04 -15.89 5.12
N TYR A 197 -0.18 -15.43 5.34
CA TYR A 197 -0.67 -15.16 6.69
C TYR A 197 -0.63 -16.42 7.56
N ASP A 198 -1.03 -17.55 7.01
CA ASP A 198 -1.11 -18.82 7.72
C ASP A 198 0.22 -19.58 7.82
N ASP A 199 1.14 -19.35 6.88
CA ASP A 199 2.45 -20.00 6.82
C ASP A 199 3.55 -19.01 6.38
N GLU A 200 4.44 -18.65 7.31
CA GLU A 200 5.56 -17.73 7.06
C GLU A 200 6.50 -18.21 5.94
N ASN A 201 6.61 -19.52 5.73
CA ASN A 201 7.43 -20.07 4.64
C ASN A 201 6.91 -19.70 3.24
N LYS A 202 5.69 -19.20 3.13
CA LYS A 202 5.10 -18.69 1.88
C LYS A 202 5.44 -17.23 1.59
N ARG A 203 6.16 -16.53 2.50
CA ARG A 203 6.57 -15.13 2.33
C ARG A 203 7.29 -14.88 1.01
N ASP A 204 8.27 -15.70 0.67
CA ASP A 204 9.07 -15.52 -0.55
C ASP A 204 8.23 -15.64 -1.84
N ILE A 205 7.16 -16.40 -1.82
CA ILE A 205 6.27 -16.58 -2.97
C ILE A 205 5.54 -15.27 -3.26
N ILE A 206 4.87 -14.71 -2.24
CA ILE A 206 4.14 -13.45 -2.40
C ILE A 206 5.11 -12.28 -2.63
N LEU A 207 6.24 -12.23 -1.93
CA LEU A 207 7.26 -11.19 -2.11
C LEU A 207 7.78 -11.16 -3.54
N LYS A 208 8.15 -12.29 -4.14
CA LYS A 208 8.59 -12.38 -5.53
C LYS A 208 7.50 -11.91 -6.50
N LYS A 209 6.24 -12.27 -6.24
CA LYS A 209 5.11 -11.83 -7.07
C LYS A 209 4.97 -10.30 -7.05
N LEU A 210 5.02 -9.68 -5.87
CA LEU A 210 4.94 -8.22 -5.71
C LEU A 210 6.14 -7.50 -6.35
N LEU A 211 7.34 -8.05 -6.20
CA LEU A 211 8.54 -7.49 -6.83
C LEU A 211 8.47 -7.56 -8.36
N ASN A 212 7.88 -8.63 -8.91
CA ASN A 212 7.66 -8.73 -10.35
C ASN A 212 6.63 -7.70 -10.83
N GLU A 213 5.54 -7.47 -10.10
CA GLU A 213 4.57 -6.41 -10.43
C GLU A 213 5.24 -5.03 -10.46
N GLN A 214 6.00 -4.69 -9.43
CA GLN A 214 6.76 -3.44 -9.39
C GLN A 214 7.74 -3.31 -10.57
N LYS A 215 8.36 -4.41 -10.96
CA LYS A 215 9.27 -4.49 -12.10
C LYS A 215 8.53 -4.18 -13.42
N GLU A 216 7.38 -4.78 -13.65
CA GLU A 216 6.59 -4.55 -14.87
C GLU A 216 6.07 -3.12 -14.94
N VAL A 217 5.59 -2.57 -13.81
CA VAL A 217 5.22 -1.15 -13.73
C VAL A 217 6.42 -0.28 -14.07
N THR A 218 7.60 -0.53 -13.49
CA THR A 218 8.81 0.25 -13.80
C THR A 218 9.13 0.21 -15.29
N LYS A 219 9.14 -0.97 -15.90
CA LYS A 219 9.42 -1.15 -17.34
C LYS A 219 8.48 -0.34 -18.23
N SER A 220 7.20 -0.23 -17.87
CA SER A 220 6.22 0.51 -18.67
C SER A 220 6.51 2.00 -18.78
N PHE A 221 7.37 2.54 -17.92
CA PHE A 221 7.79 3.94 -17.89
C PHE A 221 9.23 4.18 -18.37
N LEU A 222 9.97 3.12 -18.77
CA LEU A 222 11.33 3.24 -19.27
C LEU A 222 11.33 3.44 -20.80
N ASN A 223 12.26 4.27 -21.30
CA ASN A 223 12.53 4.39 -22.73
C ASN A 223 13.38 3.20 -23.23
N LYS A 224 13.62 3.13 -24.56
CA LYS A 224 14.34 2.02 -25.19
C LYS A 224 15.75 1.82 -24.66
N ASP A 225 16.48 2.90 -24.39
CA ASP A 225 17.88 2.82 -23.91
C ASP A 225 17.92 2.43 -22.43
N GLU A 226 17.03 2.95 -21.64
CA GLU A 226 16.87 2.56 -20.23
C GLU A 226 16.44 1.09 -20.09
N LEU A 227 15.61 0.58 -21.00
CA LEU A 227 15.22 -0.84 -21.02
C LEU A 227 16.40 -1.77 -21.31
N LYS A 228 17.39 -1.34 -22.11
CA LYS A 228 18.62 -2.10 -22.33
C LYS A 228 19.41 -2.18 -21.04
N ILE A 229 19.70 -1.05 -20.39
CA ILE A 229 20.41 -0.98 -19.10
C ILE A 229 19.68 -1.78 -18.01
N PHE A 230 18.36 -1.72 -18.00
CA PHE A 230 17.53 -2.46 -17.07
C PHE A 230 17.75 -3.97 -17.22
N LYS A 231 17.72 -4.48 -18.46
CA LYS A 231 17.95 -5.91 -18.76
C LYS A 231 19.36 -6.38 -18.40
N GLU A 232 20.39 -5.55 -18.61
CA GLU A 232 21.78 -5.87 -18.26
C GLU A 232 22.01 -6.01 -16.74
N LYS A 233 21.21 -5.33 -15.92
CA LYS A 233 21.27 -5.43 -14.45
C LYS A 233 20.46 -6.58 -13.86
N GLU A 234 19.73 -7.33 -14.69
CA GLU A 234 18.95 -8.51 -14.29
C GLU A 234 19.73 -9.82 -14.46
N ILE A 235 20.91 -9.78 -15.10
CA ILE A 235 21.83 -10.90 -15.24
C ILE A 235 22.79 -10.90 -14.04
#